data_6a417fd055c5f111a6fdc20d3a69c9fe
#
_entry.id   6a417fd055c5f111a6fdc20d3a69c9fe
#
_cell.length_a   1.000
_cell.length_b   1.000
_cell.length_c   1.000
_cell.angle_alpha   90.00
_cell.angle_beta   90.00
_cell.angle_gamma   90.00
#
_symmetry.space_group_name_H-M   'P 1'
#
loop_
_entity.id
_entity.type
_entity.pdbx_description
1 polymer ?
#
loop_
_entity_poly.entity_id
_entity_poly.type
_entity_poly.pdbx_seq_one_letter_code
_entity_poly.pdbx_strand_id
1 'polypeptide(L)'
;MKTDIIIFGTGKSSELVLDALKMDNVTVNAFADNNFNKHGTLYKGINVVNPVDLIKMEFSFVIIAIIKYHSVVKQLLGYGIKEEKIVPYFDIDIIDNNKLTDMFFWERMLRDNYNIKIKKIEIKLENLPYESVSIRELYTPEVKGITETMDMLVDTGVSISRFGDGEMKLIAGKGIGFQKASGELAERLKEVLKSQSENHITGILDVFGSLTKYTDGLQDYFREYLHDYNREFQYGLLNINKTYYNAFITRPYISYKDKQHAGEVFESFKKVWDGKNILIVEGDRTRLGRGNDLFNNVKSCKRIICPNENAFEKYGQILGAVKKQDKGMLVLLALGPTATILAYDLAKEGFHAVDIGHIDIEYEWYLMGATEKIAVKNKYTNEAYGGNSHDSIEDKEYEEQVVERVGL
;
A
#
# COMPACT_ATOMS: atom_id res chain seq x y z
N MET A 1 36.63 -3.39 25.15
CA MET A 1 36.09 -4.56 24.41
C MET A 1 35.37 -3.98 23.21
N LYS A 2 35.60 -4.45 21.98
CA LYS A 2 34.88 -3.98 20.80
C LYS A 2 33.50 -4.59 20.76
N THR A 3 32.47 -3.79 20.47
CA THR A 3 31.09 -4.23 20.34
C THR A 3 30.74 -4.36 18.88
N ASP A 4 30.51 -5.58 18.42
CA ASP A 4 30.13 -5.87 17.04
C ASP A 4 28.62 -5.85 16.89
N ILE A 5 28.11 -5.09 15.94
CA ILE A 5 26.68 -4.88 15.75
C ILE A 5 26.25 -5.09 14.30
N ILE A 6 24.97 -5.42 14.16
CA ILE A 6 24.23 -5.42 12.90
C ILE A 6 23.21 -4.28 12.95
N ILE A 7 23.01 -3.55 11.85
CA ILE A 7 21.91 -2.59 11.71
C ILE A 7 20.83 -3.22 10.81
N PHE A 8 19.62 -3.33 11.32
CA PHE A 8 18.50 -3.82 10.53
C PHE A 8 17.76 -2.66 9.85
N GLY A 9 17.71 -2.70 8.52
CA GLY A 9 17.17 -1.67 7.63
C GLY A 9 18.27 -0.91 6.88
N THR A 10 17.96 -0.47 5.66
CA THR A 10 18.85 0.32 4.78
C THR A 10 18.13 1.55 4.23
N GLY A 11 17.21 2.14 5.01
CA GLY A 11 16.48 3.37 4.70
C GLY A 11 17.13 4.62 5.30
N LYS A 12 16.46 5.77 5.16
CA LYS A 12 16.94 7.05 5.71
C LYS A 12 17.19 7.01 7.22
N SER A 13 16.32 6.32 7.97
CA SER A 13 16.47 6.17 9.43
C SER A 13 17.77 5.44 9.81
N SER A 14 18.28 4.56 8.94
CA SER A 14 19.50 3.82 9.19
C SER A 14 20.75 4.72 9.13
N GLU A 15 20.69 5.87 8.46
CA GLU A 15 21.79 6.84 8.45
C GLU A 15 21.93 7.51 9.82
N LEU A 16 20.80 7.86 10.46
CA LEU A 16 20.79 8.40 11.83
C LEU A 16 21.40 7.40 12.81
N VAL A 17 21.00 6.14 12.70
CA VAL A 17 21.51 5.07 13.57
C VAL A 17 23.00 4.83 13.32
N LEU A 18 23.44 4.77 12.06
CA LEU A 18 24.85 4.60 11.72
C LEU A 18 25.71 5.76 12.27
N ASP A 19 25.21 6.99 12.14
CA ASP A 19 25.92 8.16 12.67
C ASP A 19 25.97 8.18 14.21
N ALA A 20 24.90 7.70 14.86
CA ALA A 20 24.88 7.56 16.32
C ALA A 20 25.86 6.50 16.83
N LEU A 21 26.16 5.49 16.00
CA LEU A 21 27.05 4.35 16.34
C LEU A 21 28.51 4.55 15.89
N LYS A 22 28.87 5.70 15.34
CA LYS A 22 30.26 6.06 15.02
C LYS A 22 31.05 6.34 16.32
N MET A 23 31.51 5.29 16.95
CA MET A 23 32.29 5.31 18.20
C MET A 23 33.49 4.40 18.06
N ASP A 24 34.59 4.70 18.79
CA ASP A 24 35.88 3.99 18.68
C ASP A 24 35.80 2.51 19.07
N ASN A 25 34.80 2.14 19.88
CA ASN A 25 34.62 0.79 20.41
C ASN A 25 33.45 0.02 19.76
N VAL A 26 32.79 0.58 18.74
CA VAL A 26 31.68 -0.07 18.02
C VAL A 26 32.09 -0.37 16.58
N THR A 27 31.78 -1.58 16.11
CA THR A 27 31.96 -1.98 14.71
C THR A 27 30.62 -2.40 14.12
N VAL A 28 30.20 -1.78 13.02
CA VAL A 28 29.06 -2.23 12.25
C VAL A 28 29.50 -3.28 11.24
N ASN A 29 29.21 -4.54 11.52
CA ASN A 29 29.69 -5.66 10.71
C ASN A 29 28.86 -5.85 9.42
N ALA A 30 27.55 -5.59 9.48
CA ALA A 30 26.66 -5.69 8.32
C ALA A 30 25.39 -4.86 8.53
N PHE A 31 24.71 -4.58 7.43
CA PHE A 31 23.29 -4.25 7.43
C PHE A 31 22.48 -5.51 7.13
N ALA A 32 21.28 -5.63 7.70
CA ALA A 32 20.29 -6.63 7.32
C ALA A 32 19.06 -5.92 6.72
N ASP A 33 18.51 -6.41 5.62
CA ASP A 33 17.32 -5.82 4.99
C ASP A 33 16.43 -6.92 4.42
N ASN A 34 15.12 -6.76 4.53
CA ASN A 34 14.14 -7.71 3.99
C ASN A 34 14.02 -7.67 2.46
N ASN A 35 14.52 -6.61 1.82
CA ASN A 35 14.52 -6.50 0.37
C ASN A 35 15.65 -7.35 -0.22
N PHE A 36 15.29 -8.49 -0.82
CA PHE A 36 16.24 -9.45 -1.40
C PHE A 36 17.13 -8.83 -2.50
N ASN A 37 16.64 -7.81 -3.22
CA ASN A 37 17.43 -7.11 -4.26
C ASN A 37 18.63 -6.34 -3.69
N LYS A 38 18.67 -6.13 -2.38
CA LYS A 38 19.78 -5.46 -1.71
C LYS A 38 20.82 -6.43 -1.15
N HIS A 39 20.50 -7.73 -1.07
CA HIS A 39 21.42 -8.72 -0.50
C HIS A 39 22.70 -8.83 -1.35
N GLY A 40 23.83 -8.87 -0.68
CA GLY A 40 25.15 -8.89 -1.32
C GLY A 40 25.62 -7.55 -1.88
N THR A 41 24.82 -6.47 -1.78
CA THR A 41 25.24 -5.12 -2.16
C THR A 41 25.87 -4.38 -0.98
N LEU A 42 26.49 -3.23 -1.25
CA LEU A 42 27.04 -2.36 -0.22
C LEU A 42 26.08 -1.18 0.06
N TYR A 43 25.75 -0.98 1.33
CA TYR A 43 25.06 0.21 1.81
C TYR A 43 26.00 1.01 2.70
N LYS A 44 26.33 2.27 2.31
CA LYS A 44 27.34 3.10 3.00
C LYS A 44 28.70 2.41 3.19
N GLY A 45 29.09 1.55 2.22
CA GLY A 45 30.35 0.81 2.26
C GLY A 45 30.33 -0.47 3.12
N ILE A 46 29.19 -0.84 3.69
CA ILE A 46 29.02 -2.02 4.54
C ILE A 46 28.07 -3.01 3.83
N ASN A 47 28.39 -4.29 3.92
CA ASN A 47 27.61 -5.35 3.24
C ASN A 47 26.18 -5.47 3.76
N VAL A 48 25.22 -5.72 2.85
CA VAL A 48 23.81 -5.98 3.18
C VAL A 48 23.54 -7.47 3.09
N VAL A 49 23.09 -8.08 4.19
CA VAL A 49 22.84 -9.52 4.30
C VAL A 49 21.36 -9.84 4.38
N ASN A 50 21.01 -11.08 4.05
CA ASN A 50 19.67 -11.59 4.32
C ASN A 50 19.47 -11.75 5.83
N PRO A 51 18.37 -11.26 6.43
CA PRO A 51 18.12 -11.41 7.86
C PRO A 51 18.16 -12.83 8.40
N VAL A 52 17.80 -13.84 7.59
CA VAL A 52 17.90 -15.24 7.98
C VAL A 52 19.33 -15.71 8.24
N ASP A 53 20.32 -15.08 7.58
CA ASP A 53 21.75 -15.45 7.74
C ASP A 53 22.35 -14.94 9.04
N LEU A 54 21.67 -14.03 9.76
CA LEU A 54 22.11 -13.52 11.05
C LEU A 54 22.31 -14.61 12.09
N ILE A 55 21.59 -15.73 11.99
CA ILE A 55 21.78 -16.88 12.90
C ILE A 55 23.18 -17.52 12.79
N LYS A 56 23.87 -17.30 11.65
CA LYS A 56 25.21 -17.84 11.39
C LYS A 56 26.32 -16.81 11.68
N MET A 57 25.94 -15.60 12.08
CA MET A 57 26.89 -14.51 12.31
C MET A 57 27.12 -14.28 13.81
N GLU A 58 28.35 -13.91 14.15
CA GLU A 58 28.67 -13.46 15.50
C GLU A 58 28.47 -11.95 15.59
N PHE A 59 27.68 -11.51 16.57
CA PHE A 59 27.43 -10.12 16.91
C PHE A 59 26.96 -9.96 18.35
N SER A 60 27.16 -8.78 18.89
CA SER A 60 26.66 -8.42 20.24
C SER A 60 25.19 -8.02 20.18
N PHE A 61 24.80 -7.16 19.22
CA PHE A 61 23.44 -6.63 19.09
C PHE A 61 23.02 -6.49 17.64
N VAL A 62 21.69 -6.59 17.42
CA VAL A 62 20.99 -6.15 16.22
C VAL A 62 20.22 -4.87 16.55
N ILE A 63 20.65 -3.75 15.99
CA ILE A 63 19.99 -2.45 16.18
C ILE A 63 18.96 -2.28 15.06
N ILE A 64 17.66 -2.22 15.40
CA ILE A 64 16.60 -2.07 14.40
C ILE A 64 16.41 -0.58 14.08
N ALA A 65 16.81 -0.17 12.88
CA ALA A 65 16.72 1.21 12.37
C ALA A 65 15.40 1.47 11.62
N ILE A 66 14.30 0.89 12.09
CA ILE A 66 12.96 0.98 11.50
C ILE A 66 11.99 1.46 12.57
N ILE A 67 11.23 2.52 12.29
CA ILE A 67 10.30 3.12 13.26
C ILE A 67 9.17 2.14 13.64
N LYS A 68 8.61 1.41 12.66
CA LYS A 68 7.61 0.35 12.89
C LYS A 68 8.32 -1.00 13.07
N TYR A 69 8.99 -1.18 14.17
CA TYR A 69 9.92 -2.27 14.42
C TYR A 69 9.30 -3.60 14.90
N HIS A 70 8.05 -3.62 15.37
CA HIS A 70 7.44 -4.79 16.03
C HIS A 70 7.45 -6.06 15.16
N SER A 71 7.16 -5.93 13.86
CA SER A 71 7.21 -7.07 12.93
C SER A 71 8.62 -7.61 12.74
N VAL A 72 9.63 -6.72 12.77
CA VAL A 72 11.05 -7.11 12.69
C VAL A 72 11.51 -7.81 13.95
N VAL A 73 11.07 -7.34 15.13
CA VAL A 73 11.35 -8.05 16.40
C VAL A 73 10.79 -9.46 16.37
N LYS A 74 9.51 -9.63 16.02
CA LYS A 74 8.88 -10.97 15.88
C LYS A 74 9.65 -11.85 14.88
N GLN A 75 10.08 -11.28 13.77
CA GLN A 75 10.87 -11.97 12.75
C GLN A 75 12.21 -12.47 13.31
N LEU A 76 12.97 -11.60 13.96
CA LEU A 76 14.29 -11.94 14.52
C LEU A 76 14.18 -13.00 15.62
N LEU A 77 13.16 -12.89 16.49
CA LEU A 77 12.85 -13.91 17.49
C LEU A 77 12.49 -15.26 16.82
N GLY A 78 11.71 -15.20 15.73
CA GLY A 78 11.35 -16.37 14.93
C GLY A 78 12.56 -17.08 14.28
N TYR A 79 13.64 -16.34 14.00
CA TYR A 79 14.91 -16.89 13.55
C TYR A 79 15.79 -17.43 14.69
N GLY A 80 15.36 -17.30 15.95
CA GLY A 80 16.10 -17.77 17.12
C GLY A 80 17.14 -16.79 17.65
N ILE A 81 17.11 -15.52 17.22
CA ILE A 81 17.94 -14.47 17.80
C ILE A 81 17.37 -14.14 19.17
N LYS A 82 18.22 -14.15 20.19
CA LYS A 82 17.80 -13.90 21.58
C LYS A 82 17.32 -12.45 21.74
N GLU A 83 16.25 -12.27 22.51
CA GLU A 83 15.63 -10.96 22.75
C GLU A 83 16.63 -9.93 23.30
N GLU A 84 17.51 -10.36 24.21
CA GLU A 84 18.56 -9.52 24.79
C GLU A 84 19.55 -8.93 23.79
N LYS A 85 19.62 -9.48 22.56
CA LYS A 85 20.43 -8.96 21.48
C LYS A 85 19.68 -8.02 20.53
N ILE A 86 18.38 -7.89 20.66
CA ILE A 86 17.53 -7.10 19.76
C ILE A 86 17.27 -5.74 20.40
N VAL A 87 17.68 -4.67 19.72
CA VAL A 87 17.53 -3.29 20.21
C VAL A 87 16.82 -2.43 19.16
N PRO A 88 15.51 -2.16 19.32
CA PRO A 88 14.82 -1.19 18.49
C PRO A 88 15.30 0.23 18.82
N TYR A 89 15.95 0.91 17.87
CA TYR A 89 16.50 2.25 18.07
C TYR A 89 15.43 3.30 18.39
N PHE A 90 14.24 3.17 17.78
CA PHE A 90 13.15 4.12 17.92
C PHE A 90 12.11 3.71 18.97
N ASP A 91 12.49 2.90 19.94
CA ASP A 91 11.65 2.53 21.07
C ASP A 91 12.14 3.24 22.35
N ILE A 92 11.32 4.15 22.85
CA ILE A 92 11.63 4.94 24.05
C ILE A 92 11.43 4.14 25.34
N ASP A 93 10.60 3.11 25.32
CA ASP A 93 10.22 2.34 26.51
C ASP A 93 11.27 1.26 26.87
N ILE A 94 12.28 1.06 26.01
CA ILE A 94 13.41 0.12 26.23
C ILE A 94 14.49 0.66 27.17
N ILE A 95 14.38 1.92 27.61
CA ILE A 95 15.43 2.59 28.42
C ILE A 95 15.72 1.88 29.76
N ASP A 96 14.79 1.08 30.27
CA ASP A 96 14.96 0.35 31.53
C ASP A 96 15.87 -0.90 31.45
N ASN A 97 16.27 -1.31 30.26
CA ASN A 97 17.07 -2.50 30.08
C ASN A 97 18.53 -2.13 29.76
N ASN A 98 19.38 -1.86 30.71
CA ASN A 98 20.86 -1.63 30.68
C ASN A 98 21.67 -2.49 29.67
N LYS A 99 21.20 -2.61 28.42
CA LYS A 99 21.78 -3.48 27.39
C LYS A 99 23.00 -2.89 26.69
N LEU A 100 23.09 -1.56 26.63
CA LEU A 100 24.22 -0.84 26.07
C LEU A 100 24.83 0.05 27.15
N THR A 101 26.10 -0.08 27.38
CA THR A 101 26.83 0.61 28.46
C THR A 101 27.27 2.03 28.09
N ASP A 102 27.00 2.49 26.88
CA ASP A 102 27.43 3.80 26.38
C ASP A 102 26.32 4.84 26.57
N MET A 103 26.53 5.75 27.53
CA MET A 103 25.60 6.83 27.87
C MET A 103 25.36 7.79 26.69
N PHE A 104 26.36 8.04 25.82
CA PHE A 104 26.19 8.91 24.65
C PHE A 104 25.27 8.32 23.59
N PHE A 105 25.28 7.00 23.43
CA PHE A 105 24.34 6.33 22.51
C PHE A 105 22.89 6.51 22.97
N TRP A 106 22.64 6.29 24.25
CA TRP A 106 21.31 6.45 24.85
C TRP A 106 20.81 7.90 24.77
N GLU A 107 21.68 8.85 25.05
CA GLU A 107 21.35 10.28 24.95
C GLU A 107 20.96 10.66 23.51
N ARG A 108 21.71 10.19 22.52
CA ARG A 108 21.38 10.41 21.10
C ARG A 108 20.06 9.74 20.72
N MET A 109 19.89 8.48 21.09
CA MET A 109 18.66 7.74 20.82
C MET A 109 17.43 8.44 21.41
N LEU A 110 17.54 8.90 22.66
CA LEU A 110 16.48 9.68 23.31
C LEU A 110 16.18 10.98 22.57
N ARG A 111 17.22 11.75 22.24
CA ARG A 111 17.05 13.00 21.51
C ARG A 111 16.38 12.79 20.15
N ASP A 112 16.80 11.77 19.39
CA ASP A 112 16.23 11.48 18.10
C ASP A 112 14.76 11.05 18.21
N ASN A 113 14.42 10.25 19.21
CA ASN A 113 13.04 9.85 19.51
C ASN A 113 12.17 11.05 19.92
N TYR A 114 12.67 11.94 20.78
CA TYR A 114 11.95 13.16 21.14
C TYR A 114 11.73 14.07 19.93
N ASN A 115 12.73 14.25 19.07
CA ASN A 115 12.59 15.05 17.84
C ASN A 115 11.53 14.48 16.91
N ILE A 116 11.46 13.15 16.75
CA ILE A 116 10.42 12.49 15.97
C ILE A 116 9.03 12.72 16.60
N LYS A 117 8.90 12.60 17.93
CA LYS A 117 7.63 12.86 18.63
C LYS A 117 7.19 14.32 18.49
N ILE A 118 8.11 15.26 18.65
CA ILE A 118 7.83 16.70 18.49
C ILE A 118 7.34 16.97 17.06
N LYS A 119 8.05 16.47 16.04
CA LYS A 119 7.66 16.64 14.65
C LYS A 119 6.26 16.06 14.36
N LYS A 120 5.92 14.90 14.91
CA LYS A 120 4.56 14.34 14.78
C LYS A 120 3.49 15.23 15.42
N ILE A 121 3.80 15.83 16.57
CA ILE A 121 2.88 16.77 17.24
C ILE A 121 2.71 18.02 16.39
N GLU A 122 3.77 18.59 15.83
CA GLU A 122 3.73 19.74 14.94
C GLU A 122 2.86 19.45 13.71
N ILE A 123 3.10 18.35 13.03
CA ILE A 123 2.29 17.89 11.88
C ILE A 123 0.81 17.73 12.27
N LYS A 124 0.54 17.19 13.45
CA LYS A 124 -0.83 17.05 13.94
C LYS A 124 -1.49 18.42 14.19
N LEU A 125 -0.78 19.34 14.81
CA LEU A 125 -1.28 20.70 15.07
C LEU A 125 -1.57 21.46 13.75
N GLU A 126 -0.71 21.34 12.76
CA GLU A 126 -0.91 21.95 11.43
C GLU A 126 -2.13 21.36 10.70
N ASN A 127 -2.46 20.10 10.92
CA ASN A 127 -3.61 19.45 10.30
C ASN A 127 -4.93 19.71 11.05
N LEU A 128 -4.92 20.09 12.31
CA LEU A 128 -6.14 20.31 13.13
C LEU A 128 -7.17 21.25 12.45
N PRO A 129 -6.79 22.38 11.85
CA PRO A 129 -7.77 23.25 11.18
C PRO A 129 -8.53 22.53 10.07
N TYR A 130 -7.87 21.66 9.31
CA TYR A 130 -8.45 20.92 8.19
C TYR A 130 -9.29 19.71 8.64
N GLU A 131 -9.02 19.18 9.84
CA GLU A 131 -9.81 18.10 10.43
C GLU A 131 -11.09 18.63 11.11
N SER A 132 -11.21 19.95 11.32
CA SER A 132 -12.39 20.56 11.91
C SER A 132 -13.50 20.77 10.87
N VAL A 133 -14.75 20.56 11.30
CA VAL A 133 -15.92 20.63 10.40
C VAL A 133 -16.11 22.02 9.78
N SER A 134 -15.75 23.10 10.49
CA SER A 134 -16.01 24.49 10.08
C SER A 134 -15.16 24.98 8.91
N ILE A 135 -13.98 24.41 8.67
CA ILE A 135 -13.10 24.78 7.54
C ILE A 135 -13.34 23.87 6.34
N ARG A 136 -13.79 22.64 6.61
CA ARG A 136 -14.04 21.61 5.59
C ARG A 136 -15.02 22.09 4.51
N GLU A 137 -16.08 22.79 4.90
CA GLU A 137 -17.16 23.18 3.98
C GLU A 137 -16.75 24.26 2.95
N LEU A 138 -15.62 24.94 3.17
CA LEU A 138 -15.23 26.08 2.34
C LEU A 138 -14.18 25.75 1.26
N TYR A 139 -13.36 24.72 1.44
CA TYR A 139 -12.16 24.53 0.60
C TYR A 139 -11.83 23.08 0.26
N THR A 140 -12.64 22.09 0.63
CA THR A 140 -12.35 20.68 0.30
C THR A 140 -13.28 20.14 -0.76
N PRO A 141 -12.80 19.28 -1.69
CA PRO A 141 -13.69 18.61 -2.61
C PRO A 141 -14.68 17.72 -1.85
N GLU A 142 -15.91 17.65 -2.36
CA GLU A 142 -16.90 16.70 -1.83
C GLU A 142 -16.46 15.28 -2.17
N VAL A 143 -16.29 14.44 -1.14
CA VAL A 143 -16.03 13.01 -1.30
C VAL A 143 -17.18 12.23 -0.67
N LYS A 144 -17.90 11.48 -1.49
CA LYS A 144 -19.00 10.61 -1.02
C LYS A 144 -18.48 9.53 -0.06
N GLY A 145 -19.33 9.08 0.86
CA GLY A 145 -19.03 7.96 1.75
C GLY A 145 -18.85 6.63 1.01
N ILE A 146 -18.37 5.60 1.73
CA ILE A 146 -18.23 4.25 1.15
C ILE A 146 -19.60 3.73 0.71
N THR A 147 -20.62 3.82 1.56
CA THR A 147 -21.97 3.33 1.26
C THR A 147 -22.53 4.01 0.00
N GLU A 148 -22.51 5.34 -0.06
CA GLU A 148 -22.98 6.10 -1.23
C GLU A 148 -22.21 5.73 -2.51
N THR A 149 -20.90 5.46 -2.38
CA THR A 149 -20.09 5.02 -3.51
C THR A 149 -20.50 3.62 -3.98
N MET A 150 -20.75 2.71 -3.04
CA MET A 150 -21.19 1.35 -3.37
C MET A 150 -22.58 1.32 -3.96
N ASP A 151 -23.52 2.11 -3.42
CA ASP A 151 -24.88 2.26 -3.96
C ASP A 151 -24.81 2.74 -5.42
N MET A 152 -23.96 3.74 -5.70
CA MET A 152 -23.76 4.22 -7.08
C MET A 152 -23.28 3.12 -8.03
N LEU A 153 -22.34 2.25 -7.58
CA LEU A 153 -21.85 1.13 -8.40
C LEU A 153 -22.91 0.05 -8.62
N VAL A 154 -23.68 -0.27 -7.58
CA VAL A 154 -24.72 -1.32 -7.62
C VAL A 154 -25.91 -0.89 -8.48
N ASP A 155 -26.42 0.33 -8.25
CA ASP A 155 -27.69 0.78 -8.82
C ASP A 155 -27.56 1.24 -10.27
N THR A 156 -26.41 1.83 -10.65
CA THR A 156 -26.26 2.45 -11.97
C THR A 156 -25.37 1.67 -12.93
N GLY A 157 -24.51 0.78 -12.41
CA GLY A 157 -23.53 0.08 -13.23
C GLY A 157 -22.47 1.01 -13.82
N VAL A 158 -22.18 2.12 -13.18
CA VAL A 158 -21.17 3.10 -13.60
C VAL A 158 -19.76 2.54 -13.41
N SER A 159 -18.84 2.91 -14.28
CA SER A 159 -17.40 2.58 -14.14
C SER A 159 -16.74 3.47 -13.09
N ILE A 160 -15.70 2.97 -12.43
CA ILE A 160 -14.95 3.75 -11.44
C ILE A 160 -13.42 3.61 -11.62
N SER A 161 -12.75 4.77 -11.62
CA SER A 161 -11.30 4.88 -11.42
C SER A 161 -10.98 5.33 -10.00
N ARG A 162 -9.92 4.80 -9.38
CA ARG A 162 -9.57 5.15 -8.00
C ARG A 162 -8.18 5.75 -7.91
N PHE A 163 -8.07 6.82 -7.14
CA PHE A 163 -6.82 7.53 -6.86
C PHE A 163 -6.44 7.34 -5.40
N GLY A 164 -5.33 6.64 -5.18
CA GLY A 164 -4.63 6.58 -3.91
C GLY A 164 -3.48 7.60 -3.83
N ASP A 165 -2.67 7.47 -2.80
CA ASP A 165 -1.43 8.24 -2.66
C ASP A 165 -0.40 7.90 -3.76
N GLY A 166 -0.45 6.68 -4.30
CA GLY A 166 0.40 6.22 -5.40
C GLY A 166 0.17 7.01 -6.68
N GLU A 167 -1.08 7.15 -7.11
CA GLU A 167 -1.47 7.91 -8.29
C GLU A 167 -1.08 9.38 -8.15
N MET A 168 -1.27 9.98 -6.97
CA MET A 168 -0.86 11.36 -6.71
C MET A 168 0.67 11.54 -6.75
N LYS A 169 1.45 10.56 -6.25
CA LYS A 169 2.92 10.56 -6.37
C LYS A 169 3.36 10.50 -7.83
N LEU A 170 2.72 9.66 -8.65
CA LEU A 170 3.01 9.55 -10.07
C LEU A 170 2.67 10.84 -10.83
N ILE A 171 1.56 11.51 -10.51
CA ILE A 171 1.22 12.84 -11.04
C ILE A 171 2.29 13.87 -10.68
N ALA A 172 2.87 13.76 -9.47
CA ALA A 172 3.98 14.62 -9.03
C ALA A 172 5.35 14.20 -9.62
N GLY A 173 5.41 13.26 -10.55
CA GLY A 173 6.63 12.76 -11.19
C GLY A 173 7.48 11.83 -10.31
N LYS A 174 6.90 11.28 -9.24
CA LYS A 174 7.58 10.34 -8.33
C LYS A 174 7.11 8.91 -8.61
N GLY A 175 8.05 7.99 -8.87
CA GLY A 175 7.75 6.56 -9.01
C GLY A 175 7.30 5.95 -7.68
N ILE A 176 6.60 4.82 -7.77
CA ILE A 176 6.22 3.96 -6.64
C ILE A 176 6.86 2.58 -6.80
N GLY A 177 6.82 1.74 -5.77
CA GLY A 177 7.55 0.48 -5.72
C GLY A 177 7.35 -0.45 -6.92
N PHE A 178 6.17 -0.41 -7.55
CA PHE A 178 5.79 -1.31 -8.65
C PHE A 178 5.43 -0.56 -9.95
N GLN A 179 5.55 0.78 -10.00
CA GLN A 179 5.30 1.57 -11.21
C GLN A 179 6.28 2.75 -11.28
N LYS A 180 7.07 2.80 -12.34
CA LYS A 180 7.94 3.93 -12.65
C LYS A 180 7.12 5.15 -13.05
N ALA A 181 7.61 6.35 -12.67
CA ALA A 181 7.03 7.59 -13.16
C ALA A 181 7.34 7.78 -14.65
N SER A 182 6.37 8.31 -15.39
CA SER A 182 6.57 8.84 -16.74
C SER A 182 5.67 10.06 -16.94
N GLY A 183 6.06 10.98 -17.82
CA GLY A 183 5.25 12.14 -18.15
C GLY A 183 3.91 11.76 -18.75
N GLU A 184 3.87 10.75 -19.61
CA GLU A 184 2.64 10.25 -20.21
C GLU A 184 1.67 9.71 -19.16
N LEU A 185 2.14 8.85 -18.24
CA LEU A 185 1.31 8.33 -17.15
C LEU A 185 0.75 9.46 -16.28
N ALA A 186 1.58 10.45 -15.93
CA ALA A 186 1.17 11.59 -15.12
C ALA A 186 0.06 12.42 -15.80
N GLU A 187 0.19 12.73 -17.09
CA GLU A 187 -0.83 13.48 -17.83
C GLU A 187 -2.12 12.68 -17.99
N ARG A 188 -2.04 11.38 -18.26
CA ARG A 188 -3.21 10.49 -18.34
C ARG A 188 -3.95 10.42 -17.01
N LEU A 189 -3.25 10.28 -15.90
CA LEU A 189 -3.86 10.32 -14.56
C LEU A 189 -4.55 11.67 -14.28
N LYS A 190 -3.93 12.78 -14.66
CA LYS A 190 -4.56 14.12 -14.54
C LYS A 190 -5.83 14.23 -15.37
N GLU A 191 -5.84 13.70 -16.59
CA GLU A 191 -7.02 13.65 -17.46
C GLU A 191 -8.18 12.94 -16.75
N VAL A 192 -7.93 11.73 -16.22
CA VAL A 192 -8.93 10.94 -15.51
C VAL A 192 -9.43 11.67 -14.25
N LEU A 193 -8.52 12.26 -13.47
CA LEU A 193 -8.86 12.97 -12.23
C LEU A 193 -9.83 14.14 -12.49
N LYS A 194 -9.64 14.86 -13.60
CA LYS A 194 -10.43 16.02 -14.00
C LYS A 194 -11.66 15.66 -14.83
N SER A 195 -11.76 14.43 -15.29
CA SER A 195 -12.86 13.99 -16.17
C SER A 195 -14.24 14.15 -15.52
N GLN A 196 -15.24 14.42 -16.34
CA GLN A 196 -16.66 14.36 -15.97
C GLN A 196 -17.37 13.55 -17.04
N SER A 197 -18.04 12.47 -16.65
CA SER A 197 -18.74 11.56 -17.56
C SER A 197 -19.92 10.92 -16.83
N GLU A 198 -21.01 10.71 -17.53
CA GLU A 198 -22.19 10.04 -16.99
C GLU A 198 -21.94 8.55 -16.69
N ASN A 199 -21.03 7.92 -17.45
CA ASN A 199 -20.75 6.49 -17.35
C ASN A 199 -19.49 6.16 -16.50
N HIS A 200 -18.86 7.19 -15.90
CA HIS A 200 -17.63 7.02 -15.15
C HIS A 200 -17.54 7.97 -13.98
N ILE A 201 -17.19 7.44 -12.82
CA ILE A 201 -16.96 8.22 -11.60
C ILE A 201 -15.48 8.10 -11.16
N THR A 202 -15.03 9.12 -10.45
CA THR A 202 -13.64 9.20 -9.93
C THR A 202 -13.65 9.08 -8.42
N GLY A 203 -13.03 8.03 -7.90
CA GLY A 203 -12.78 7.84 -6.48
C GLY A 203 -11.45 8.47 -6.07
N ILE A 204 -11.45 9.23 -4.99
CA ILE A 204 -10.25 9.76 -4.33
C ILE A 204 -10.19 9.37 -2.87
N LEU A 205 -9.04 9.56 -2.22
CA LEU A 205 -8.91 9.34 -0.79
C LEU A 205 -9.78 10.32 0.00
N ASP A 206 -10.58 9.82 0.92
CA ASP A 206 -11.39 10.65 1.83
C ASP A 206 -10.57 11.04 3.08
N VAL A 207 -9.55 11.89 2.85
CA VAL A 207 -8.54 12.28 3.85
C VAL A 207 -8.42 13.78 4.06
N PHE A 208 -9.25 14.58 3.38
CA PHE A 208 -9.18 16.05 3.43
C PHE A 208 -9.94 16.66 4.62
N GLY A 209 -10.63 15.85 5.40
CA GLY A 209 -11.36 16.24 6.61
C GLY A 209 -10.95 15.40 7.80
N SER A 210 -11.90 15.10 8.70
CA SER A 210 -11.65 14.28 9.90
C SER A 210 -11.09 12.90 9.56
N LEU A 211 -9.96 12.56 10.17
CA LEU A 211 -9.30 11.28 10.04
C LEU A 211 -9.68 10.29 11.15
N THR A 212 -10.55 10.65 12.07
CA THR A 212 -10.85 9.86 13.29
C THR A 212 -11.40 8.46 13.03
N LYS A 213 -12.00 8.24 11.87
CA LYS A 213 -12.50 6.93 11.40
C LYS A 213 -11.40 5.91 11.09
N TYR A 214 -10.19 6.37 10.78
CA TYR A 214 -9.06 5.52 10.44
C TYR A 214 -8.25 5.09 11.67
N THR A 215 -7.52 3.98 11.54
CA THR A 215 -6.57 3.53 12.57
C THR A 215 -5.53 4.63 12.86
N ASP A 216 -4.98 4.65 14.09
CA ASP A 216 -4.06 5.73 14.49
C ASP A 216 -2.82 5.81 13.58
N GLY A 217 -2.28 4.65 13.19
CA GLY A 217 -1.15 4.61 12.25
C GLY A 217 -1.49 5.17 10.86
N LEU A 218 -2.73 5.02 10.40
CA LEU A 218 -3.16 5.57 9.13
C LEU A 218 -3.48 7.07 9.23
N GLN A 219 -4.02 7.53 10.37
CA GLN A 219 -4.17 8.96 10.64
C GLN A 219 -2.81 9.69 10.60
N ASP A 220 -1.80 9.14 11.29
CA ASP A 220 -0.45 9.69 11.28
C ASP A 220 0.13 9.72 9.87
N TYR A 221 -0.02 8.62 9.12
CA TYR A 221 0.43 8.54 7.73
C TYR A 221 -0.20 9.63 6.84
N PHE A 222 -1.52 9.85 6.92
CA PHE A 222 -2.18 10.85 6.09
C PHE A 222 -1.90 12.29 6.53
N ARG A 223 -1.66 12.53 7.82
CA ARG A 223 -1.18 13.84 8.28
C ARG A 223 0.20 14.15 7.71
N GLU A 224 1.14 13.18 7.77
CA GLU A 224 2.45 13.32 7.14
C GLU A 224 2.34 13.47 5.62
N TYR A 225 1.48 12.69 4.98
CA TYR A 225 1.25 12.72 3.53
C TYR A 225 0.69 14.06 3.05
N LEU A 226 -0.20 14.69 3.82
CA LEU A 226 -0.80 15.99 3.51
C LEU A 226 -0.01 17.18 4.08
N HIS A 227 1.09 16.92 4.77
CA HIS A 227 1.98 17.97 5.28
C HIS A 227 2.77 18.65 4.15
N ASP A 228 3.34 19.81 4.43
CA ASP A 228 4.06 20.65 3.50
C ASP A 228 3.20 21.03 2.25
N TYR A 229 3.82 21.05 1.10
CA TYR A 229 3.20 21.43 -0.17
C TYR A 229 2.24 20.36 -0.75
N ASN A 230 2.14 19.18 -0.14
CA ASN A 230 1.35 18.10 -0.73
C ASN A 230 -0.15 18.39 -0.70
N ARG A 231 -0.65 19.03 0.35
CA ARG A 231 -2.06 19.44 0.43
C ARG A 231 -2.40 20.46 -0.65
N GLU A 232 -1.58 21.51 -0.78
CA GLU A 232 -1.76 22.55 -1.80
C GLU A 232 -1.65 21.98 -3.22
N PHE A 233 -0.68 21.06 -3.44
CA PHE A 233 -0.54 20.37 -4.71
C PHE A 233 -1.80 19.60 -5.08
N GLN A 234 -2.38 18.83 -4.14
CA GLN A 234 -3.60 18.08 -4.39
C GLN A 234 -4.80 18.98 -4.61
N TYR A 235 -4.95 20.05 -3.83
CA TYR A 235 -6.02 21.04 -4.05
C TYR A 235 -5.91 21.73 -5.42
N GLY A 236 -4.71 21.96 -5.92
CA GLY A 236 -4.49 22.50 -7.27
C GLY A 236 -4.87 21.52 -8.40
N LEU A 237 -4.94 20.22 -8.10
CA LEU A 237 -5.35 19.20 -9.07
C LEU A 237 -6.85 18.92 -9.03
N LEU A 238 -7.47 19.02 -7.86
CA LEU A 238 -8.86 18.68 -7.62
C LEU A 238 -9.79 19.84 -8.00
N ASN A 239 -10.97 19.50 -8.50
CA ASN A 239 -12.03 20.46 -8.77
C ASN A 239 -13.02 20.46 -7.60
N ILE A 240 -13.07 21.53 -6.81
CA ILE A 240 -13.96 21.65 -5.66
C ILE A 240 -15.46 21.60 -6.02
N ASN A 241 -15.80 21.87 -7.28
CA ASN A 241 -17.17 21.81 -7.79
C ASN A 241 -17.55 20.43 -8.35
N LYS A 242 -16.64 19.46 -8.27
CA LYS A 242 -16.87 18.07 -8.69
C LYS A 242 -17.10 17.20 -7.46
N THR A 243 -18.15 16.38 -7.51
CA THR A 243 -18.36 15.32 -6.55
C THR A 243 -17.40 14.16 -6.86
N TYR A 244 -16.60 13.79 -5.90
CA TYR A 244 -15.75 12.61 -5.93
C TYR A 244 -16.37 11.49 -5.11
N TYR A 245 -15.95 10.26 -5.40
CA TYR A 245 -16.35 9.06 -4.69
C TYR A 245 -15.20 8.50 -3.86
N ASN A 246 -15.48 7.53 -3.02
CA ASN A 246 -14.51 7.04 -2.05
C ASN A 246 -13.58 5.97 -2.64
N ALA A 247 -12.28 6.24 -2.73
CA ALA A 247 -11.31 5.26 -3.19
C ALA A 247 -11.08 4.11 -2.18
N PHE A 248 -11.45 4.29 -0.90
CA PHE A 248 -11.32 3.26 0.14
C PHE A 248 -12.38 2.16 0.08
N ILE A 249 -13.32 2.18 -0.89
CA ILE A 249 -14.28 1.09 -1.06
C ILE A 249 -13.61 -0.29 -1.12
N THR A 250 -12.39 -0.39 -1.67
CA THR A 250 -11.64 -1.64 -1.75
C THR A 250 -10.69 -1.88 -0.56
N ARG A 251 -10.77 -1.04 0.47
CA ARG A 251 -10.00 -1.15 1.72
C ARG A 251 -10.89 -0.93 2.96
N PRO A 252 -12.05 -1.61 3.06
CA PRO A 252 -13.04 -1.33 4.09
C PRO A 252 -12.66 -1.88 5.46
N TYR A 253 -11.66 -2.73 5.57
CA TYR A 253 -11.38 -3.51 6.77
C TYR A 253 -10.14 -3.03 7.54
N ILE A 254 -8.93 -3.20 6.97
CA ILE A 254 -7.69 -2.99 7.73
C ILE A 254 -7.43 -1.52 8.06
N SER A 255 -7.96 -0.62 7.24
CA SER A 255 -7.76 0.83 7.33
C SER A 255 -8.63 1.51 8.40
N TYR A 256 -9.73 0.91 8.81
CA TYR A 256 -10.74 1.52 9.68
C TYR A 256 -10.63 1.03 11.13
N LYS A 257 -10.95 1.92 12.10
CA LYS A 257 -11.08 1.55 13.52
C LYS A 257 -12.30 0.68 13.75
N ASP A 258 -13.46 1.13 13.24
CA ASP A 258 -14.67 0.33 13.21
C ASP A 258 -14.63 -0.61 11.99
N LYS A 259 -14.63 -1.90 12.27
CA LYS A 259 -14.55 -2.97 11.27
C LYS A 259 -15.90 -3.62 11.00
N GLN A 260 -16.96 -3.22 11.71
CA GLN A 260 -18.27 -3.87 11.64
C GLN A 260 -18.89 -3.71 10.24
N HIS A 261 -18.70 -2.56 9.60
CA HIS A 261 -19.25 -2.29 8.26
C HIS A 261 -18.49 -2.97 7.10
N ALA A 262 -17.34 -3.57 7.34
CA ALA A 262 -16.55 -4.19 6.26
C ALA A 262 -17.34 -5.30 5.54
N GLY A 263 -18.07 -6.14 6.30
CA GLY A 263 -18.90 -7.19 5.74
C GLY A 263 -19.97 -6.67 4.78
N GLU A 264 -20.63 -5.57 5.13
CA GLU A 264 -21.65 -4.94 4.27
C GLU A 264 -21.05 -4.41 2.96
N VAL A 265 -19.85 -3.87 3.01
CA VAL A 265 -19.13 -3.40 1.80
C VAL A 265 -18.78 -4.57 0.89
N PHE A 266 -18.28 -5.68 1.43
CA PHE A 266 -17.99 -6.88 0.63
C PHE A 266 -19.26 -7.47 0.03
N GLU A 267 -20.38 -7.52 0.76
CA GLU A 267 -21.66 -7.97 0.22
C GLU A 267 -22.19 -7.01 -0.87
N SER A 268 -21.98 -5.71 -0.73
CA SER A 268 -22.32 -4.74 -1.78
C SER A 268 -21.46 -4.96 -3.04
N PHE A 269 -20.19 -5.27 -2.89
CA PHE A 269 -19.35 -5.68 -4.03
C PHE A 269 -19.87 -6.95 -4.69
N LYS A 270 -20.23 -7.98 -3.92
CA LYS A 270 -20.81 -9.20 -4.49
C LYS A 270 -22.07 -8.90 -5.32
N LYS A 271 -22.90 -7.92 -4.93
CA LYS A 271 -24.05 -7.47 -5.72
C LYS A 271 -23.63 -6.82 -7.06
N VAL A 272 -22.46 -6.12 -7.12
CA VAL A 272 -21.98 -5.51 -8.37
C VAL A 272 -21.77 -6.55 -9.46
N TRP A 273 -21.30 -7.75 -9.13
CA TRP A 273 -21.01 -8.81 -10.10
C TRP A 273 -21.93 -10.03 -10.03
N ASP A 274 -23.01 -9.97 -9.23
CA ASP A 274 -23.95 -11.07 -9.10
C ASP A 274 -24.54 -11.49 -10.45
N GLY A 275 -24.45 -12.77 -10.77
CA GLY A 275 -24.95 -13.37 -12.01
C GLY A 275 -24.33 -12.84 -13.31
N LYS A 276 -23.29 -12.00 -13.26
CA LYS A 276 -22.62 -11.42 -14.44
C LYS A 276 -21.51 -12.31 -14.97
N ASN A 277 -21.23 -12.17 -16.26
CA ASN A 277 -19.97 -12.63 -16.84
C ASN A 277 -18.91 -11.59 -16.53
N ILE A 278 -17.83 -11.98 -15.87
CA ILE A 278 -16.74 -11.07 -15.47
C ILE A 278 -15.46 -11.33 -16.27
N LEU A 279 -14.72 -10.26 -16.50
CA LEU A 279 -13.35 -10.29 -17.01
C LEU A 279 -12.44 -9.67 -15.96
N ILE A 280 -11.58 -10.46 -15.35
CA ILE A 280 -10.56 -9.98 -14.41
C ILE A 280 -9.29 -9.65 -15.19
N VAL A 281 -8.76 -8.43 -15.02
CA VAL A 281 -7.48 -8.00 -15.58
C VAL A 281 -6.53 -7.73 -14.42
N GLU A 282 -5.56 -8.59 -14.24
CA GLU A 282 -4.73 -8.63 -13.04
C GLU A 282 -3.25 -8.89 -13.33
N GLY A 283 -2.38 -8.58 -12.37
CA GLY A 283 -0.97 -8.94 -12.42
C GLY A 283 -0.75 -10.46 -12.25
N ASP A 284 0.33 -10.99 -12.82
CA ASP A 284 0.66 -12.44 -12.89
C ASP A 284 0.76 -13.13 -11.52
N ARG A 285 0.83 -12.38 -10.43
CA ARG A 285 0.93 -12.92 -9.06
C ARG A 285 -0.27 -12.59 -8.18
N THR A 286 -1.27 -11.88 -8.71
CA THR A 286 -2.39 -11.35 -7.91
C THR A 286 -3.38 -12.44 -7.53
N ARG A 287 -3.80 -13.30 -8.47
CA ARG A 287 -4.70 -14.45 -8.27
C ARG A 287 -6.00 -14.08 -7.54
N LEU A 288 -6.66 -12.99 -7.98
CA LEU A 288 -7.88 -12.47 -7.37
C LEU A 288 -8.97 -13.54 -7.20
N GLY A 289 -9.54 -13.61 -5.99
CA GLY A 289 -10.62 -14.52 -5.65
C GLY A 289 -10.23 -16.00 -5.54
N ARG A 290 -8.95 -16.36 -5.73
CA ARG A 290 -8.54 -17.76 -5.54
C ARG A 290 -8.39 -18.06 -4.05
N GLY A 291 -9.05 -19.13 -3.60
CA GLY A 291 -9.01 -19.58 -2.21
C GLY A 291 -10.06 -18.94 -1.30
N ASN A 292 -10.94 -18.08 -1.81
CA ASN A 292 -12.08 -17.52 -1.10
C ASN A 292 -13.34 -17.49 -1.97
N ASP A 293 -14.46 -17.00 -1.42
CA ASP A 293 -15.77 -16.99 -2.07
C ASP A 293 -16.17 -15.64 -2.69
N LEU A 294 -15.24 -14.70 -2.83
CA LEU A 294 -15.50 -13.33 -3.27
C LEU A 294 -16.24 -13.27 -4.63
N PHE A 295 -15.92 -14.19 -5.54
CA PHE A 295 -16.51 -14.27 -6.88
C PHE A 295 -17.38 -15.53 -7.11
N ASN A 296 -17.87 -16.19 -6.05
CA ASN A 296 -18.64 -17.43 -6.22
C ASN A 296 -20.02 -17.23 -6.84
N ASN A 297 -20.55 -15.99 -6.82
CA ASN A 297 -21.87 -15.65 -7.35
C ASN A 297 -21.84 -15.13 -8.81
N VAL A 298 -20.69 -15.15 -9.47
CA VAL A 298 -20.61 -14.75 -10.89
C VAL A 298 -21.10 -15.87 -11.81
N LYS A 299 -21.63 -15.51 -12.98
CA LYS A 299 -22.06 -16.47 -13.99
C LYS A 299 -20.88 -17.15 -14.67
N SER A 300 -19.83 -16.40 -15.00
CA SER A 300 -18.59 -16.90 -15.57
C SER A 300 -17.45 -15.94 -15.28
N CYS A 301 -16.22 -16.46 -15.24
CA CYS A 301 -15.00 -15.68 -15.04
C CYS A 301 -13.99 -15.97 -16.16
N LYS A 302 -13.50 -14.91 -16.79
CA LYS A 302 -12.32 -14.92 -17.67
C LYS A 302 -11.23 -14.06 -17.09
N ARG A 303 -9.96 -14.31 -17.47
CA ARG A 303 -8.80 -13.56 -16.95
C ARG A 303 -7.87 -13.13 -18.07
N ILE A 304 -7.37 -11.91 -17.98
CA ILE A 304 -6.21 -11.42 -18.73
C ILE A 304 -5.10 -11.18 -17.72
N ILE A 305 -3.96 -11.84 -17.92
CA ILE A 305 -2.81 -11.76 -17.02
C ILE A 305 -1.80 -10.78 -17.60
N CYS A 306 -1.35 -9.86 -16.77
CA CYS A 306 -0.49 -8.72 -17.11
C CYS A 306 0.76 -8.68 -16.22
N PRO A 307 1.78 -7.85 -16.54
CA PRO A 307 2.91 -7.66 -15.65
C PRO A 307 2.48 -7.08 -14.29
N ASN A 308 3.05 -7.59 -13.19
CA ASN A 308 2.86 -7.04 -11.85
C ASN A 308 3.49 -5.66 -11.67
N GLU A 309 4.58 -5.41 -12.40
CA GLU A 309 5.34 -4.18 -12.31
C GLU A 309 5.32 -3.47 -13.66
N ASN A 310 5.25 -2.13 -13.61
CA ASN A 310 5.28 -1.28 -14.78
C ASN A 310 4.23 -1.64 -15.87
N ALA A 311 3.04 -2.09 -15.44
CA ALA A 311 1.98 -2.51 -16.36
C ALA A 311 1.61 -1.42 -17.38
N PHE A 312 1.80 -0.14 -17.04
CA PHE A 312 1.56 0.97 -17.96
C PHE A 312 2.45 0.92 -19.23
N GLU A 313 3.64 0.33 -19.17
CA GLU A 313 4.50 0.15 -20.36
C GLU A 313 3.83 -0.77 -21.42
N LYS A 314 2.84 -1.56 -21.03
CA LYS A 314 2.06 -2.45 -21.90
C LYS A 314 0.61 -1.96 -22.10
N TYR A 315 0.32 -0.71 -21.73
CA TYR A 315 -1.03 -0.15 -21.73
C TYR A 315 -1.83 -0.45 -22.99
N GLY A 316 -1.29 -0.13 -24.18
CA GLY A 316 -1.98 -0.34 -25.46
C GLY A 316 -2.28 -1.80 -25.77
N GLN A 317 -1.39 -2.72 -25.36
CA GLN A 317 -1.59 -4.17 -25.52
C GLN A 317 -2.69 -4.66 -24.58
N ILE A 318 -2.69 -4.20 -23.32
CA ILE A 318 -3.69 -4.57 -22.32
C ILE A 318 -5.07 -4.06 -22.74
N LEU A 319 -5.18 -2.79 -23.13
CA LEU A 319 -6.43 -2.21 -23.64
C LEU A 319 -6.94 -2.99 -24.86
N GLY A 320 -6.04 -3.31 -25.80
CA GLY A 320 -6.37 -4.12 -26.98
C GLY A 320 -6.87 -5.53 -26.63
N ALA A 321 -6.28 -6.18 -25.62
CA ALA A 321 -6.72 -7.50 -25.16
C ALA A 321 -8.13 -7.45 -24.54
N VAL A 322 -8.42 -6.43 -23.73
CA VAL A 322 -9.77 -6.24 -23.15
C VAL A 322 -10.80 -5.97 -24.26
N LYS A 323 -10.46 -5.14 -25.23
CA LYS A 323 -11.36 -4.78 -26.35
C LYS A 323 -11.74 -5.93 -27.27
N LYS A 324 -10.97 -7.03 -27.29
CA LYS A 324 -11.32 -8.27 -27.99
C LYS A 324 -12.43 -9.06 -27.26
N GLN A 325 -12.72 -8.77 -26.02
CA GLN A 325 -13.72 -9.47 -25.23
C GLN A 325 -15.11 -8.86 -25.42
N ASP A 326 -16.13 -9.59 -25.00
CA ASP A 326 -17.53 -9.14 -25.08
C ASP A 326 -17.74 -7.89 -24.20
N LYS A 327 -18.30 -6.83 -24.79
CA LYS A 327 -18.65 -5.58 -24.05
C LYS A 327 -19.70 -5.77 -22.95
N GLY A 328 -20.50 -6.84 -23.03
CA GLY A 328 -21.45 -7.20 -22.00
C GLY A 328 -20.80 -7.78 -20.72
N MET A 329 -19.50 -8.03 -20.72
CA MET A 329 -18.79 -8.47 -19.52
C MET A 329 -18.49 -7.29 -18.61
N LEU A 330 -18.60 -7.51 -17.30
CA LEU A 330 -18.09 -6.60 -16.29
C LEU A 330 -16.55 -6.76 -16.19
N VAL A 331 -15.82 -5.69 -16.44
CA VAL A 331 -14.36 -5.69 -16.37
C VAL A 331 -13.89 -5.28 -14.98
N LEU A 332 -13.19 -6.17 -14.28
CA LEU A 332 -12.62 -5.94 -12.95
C LEU A 332 -11.12 -5.77 -13.08
N LEU A 333 -10.60 -4.61 -12.66
CA LEU A 333 -9.22 -4.19 -12.89
C LEU A 333 -8.42 -4.18 -11.59
N ALA A 334 -7.25 -4.84 -11.59
CA ALA A 334 -6.31 -4.86 -10.47
C ALA A 334 -4.85 -4.76 -10.98
N LEU A 335 -4.51 -3.59 -11.53
CA LEU A 335 -3.20 -3.29 -12.14
C LEU A 335 -2.60 -1.96 -11.62
N GLY A 336 -2.88 -1.61 -10.35
CA GLY A 336 -2.43 -0.34 -9.77
C GLY A 336 -2.83 0.85 -10.64
N PRO A 337 -1.95 1.86 -10.84
CA PRO A 337 -2.28 3.09 -11.58
C PRO A 337 -2.70 2.87 -13.03
N THR A 338 -2.32 1.74 -13.63
CA THR A 338 -2.77 1.34 -14.96
C THR A 338 -4.28 1.05 -14.97
N ALA A 339 -4.81 0.44 -13.90
CA ALA A 339 -6.25 0.18 -13.75
C ALA A 339 -7.07 1.49 -13.72
N THR A 340 -6.54 2.53 -13.07
CA THR A 340 -7.17 3.84 -12.97
C THR A 340 -7.46 4.43 -14.37
N ILE A 341 -6.48 4.35 -15.29
CA ILE A 341 -6.63 4.87 -16.65
C ILE A 341 -7.49 3.93 -17.51
N LEU A 342 -7.29 2.61 -17.37
CA LEU A 342 -8.06 1.60 -18.12
C LEU A 342 -9.55 1.71 -17.83
N ALA A 343 -9.96 1.88 -16.57
CA ALA A 343 -11.37 2.01 -16.21
C ALA A 343 -12.04 3.18 -16.94
N TYR A 344 -11.36 4.31 -17.02
CA TYR A 344 -11.85 5.50 -17.71
C TYR A 344 -11.95 5.29 -19.22
N ASP A 345 -10.89 4.79 -19.86
CA ASP A 345 -10.89 4.60 -21.31
C ASP A 345 -11.90 3.53 -21.74
N LEU A 346 -12.03 2.46 -20.99
CA LEU A 346 -13.02 1.42 -21.24
C LEU A 346 -14.45 1.95 -21.09
N ALA A 347 -14.71 2.79 -20.09
CA ALA A 347 -15.99 3.45 -19.91
C ALA A 347 -16.36 4.34 -21.11
N LYS A 348 -15.40 5.11 -21.65
CA LYS A 348 -15.60 5.91 -22.87
C LYS A 348 -15.95 5.05 -24.09
N GLU A 349 -15.52 3.82 -24.13
CA GLU A 349 -15.82 2.88 -25.20
C GLU A 349 -17.05 2.01 -24.93
N GLY A 350 -17.77 2.27 -23.83
CA GLY A 350 -19.02 1.60 -23.48
C GLY A 350 -18.85 0.26 -22.75
N PHE A 351 -17.69 -0.02 -22.18
CA PHE A 351 -17.51 -1.11 -21.23
C PHE A 351 -17.92 -0.67 -19.82
N HIS A 352 -18.40 -1.61 -19.00
CA HIS A 352 -18.51 -1.41 -17.56
C HIS A 352 -17.21 -1.89 -16.90
N ALA A 353 -16.40 -0.98 -16.38
CA ALA A 353 -15.08 -1.26 -15.83
C ALA A 353 -14.92 -0.72 -14.41
N VAL A 354 -14.54 -1.58 -13.48
CA VAL A 354 -14.40 -1.27 -12.05
C VAL A 354 -12.96 -1.53 -11.61
N ASP A 355 -12.26 -0.48 -11.19
CA ASP A 355 -10.97 -0.62 -10.51
C ASP A 355 -11.21 -1.16 -9.10
N ILE A 356 -10.89 -2.44 -8.88
CA ILE A 356 -11.11 -3.15 -7.62
C ILE A 356 -9.84 -3.27 -6.76
N GLY A 357 -8.68 -2.91 -7.29
CA GLY A 357 -7.41 -2.83 -6.58
C GLY A 357 -7.15 -3.98 -5.61
N HIS A 358 -7.07 -3.68 -4.32
CA HIS A 358 -6.71 -4.61 -3.24
C HIS A 358 -7.90 -5.35 -2.59
N ILE A 359 -9.09 -5.33 -3.18
CA ILE A 359 -10.31 -5.89 -2.54
C ILE A 359 -10.13 -7.32 -2.04
N ASP A 360 -9.44 -8.17 -2.81
CA ASP A 360 -9.26 -9.57 -2.50
C ASP A 360 -8.36 -9.79 -1.27
N ILE A 361 -7.27 -9.02 -1.14
CA ILE A 361 -6.41 -9.08 0.03
C ILE A 361 -7.12 -8.55 1.27
N GLU A 362 -7.89 -7.47 1.13
CA GLU A 362 -8.74 -6.95 2.22
C GLU A 362 -9.80 -7.96 2.66
N TYR A 363 -10.39 -8.69 1.70
CA TYR A 363 -11.34 -9.75 1.99
C TYR A 363 -10.71 -10.92 2.74
N GLU A 364 -9.50 -11.36 2.34
CA GLU A 364 -8.74 -12.36 3.08
C GLU A 364 -8.45 -11.91 4.53
N TRP A 365 -7.99 -10.67 4.72
CA TRP A 365 -7.77 -10.13 6.06
C TRP A 365 -9.05 -10.07 6.89
N TYR A 366 -10.18 -9.74 6.26
CA TYR A 366 -11.49 -9.77 6.91
C TYR A 366 -11.87 -11.18 7.35
N LEU A 367 -11.76 -12.18 6.47
CA LEU A 367 -12.06 -13.59 6.78
C LEU A 367 -11.16 -14.15 7.90
N MET A 368 -9.89 -13.72 7.93
CA MET A 368 -8.93 -14.12 8.96
C MET A 368 -9.12 -13.37 10.29
N GLY A 369 -9.93 -12.32 10.36
CA GLY A 369 -10.00 -11.43 11.51
C GLY A 369 -8.68 -10.70 11.79
N ALA A 370 -7.89 -10.40 10.75
CA ALA A 370 -6.57 -9.81 10.90
C ALA A 370 -6.63 -8.42 11.55
N THR A 371 -5.69 -8.15 12.45
CA THR A 371 -5.56 -6.85 13.13
C THR A 371 -4.47 -5.98 12.50
N GLU A 372 -3.59 -6.57 11.72
CA GLU A 372 -2.50 -5.91 10.99
C GLU A 372 -2.37 -6.52 9.58
N LYS A 373 -1.62 -5.84 8.70
CA LYS A 373 -1.33 -6.34 7.35
C LYS A 373 -0.40 -7.55 7.43
N ILE A 374 -0.91 -8.72 7.04
CA ILE A 374 -0.17 -9.99 7.03
C ILE A 374 -0.09 -10.55 5.62
N ALA A 375 0.93 -11.36 5.35
CA ALA A 375 1.05 -12.06 4.09
C ALA A 375 -0.12 -13.04 3.91
N VAL A 376 -0.72 -13.04 2.73
CA VAL A 376 -1.77 -13.99 2.35
C VAL A 376 -1.13 -15.11 1.55
N LYS A 377 -1.38 -16.34 1.97
CA LYS A 377 -0.79 -17.53 1.33
C LYS A 377 -1.18 -17.57 -0.15
N ASN A 378 -0.18 -17.79 -1.01
CA ASN A 378 -0.35 -17.95 -2.46
C ASN A 378 -0.86 -16.69 -3.20
N LYS A 379 -0.79 -15.52 -2.60
CA LYS A 379 -1.16 -14.24 -3.20
C LYS A 379 -0.07 -13.20 -3.02
N TYR A 380 0.11 -12.35 -4.00
CA TYR A 380 1.04 -11.23 -3.91
C TYR A 380 0.48 -10.15 -2.96
N THR A 381 1.18 -9.92 -1.85
CA THR A 381 0.79 -8.95 -0.81
C THR A 381 1.97 -8.02 -0.54
N ASN A 382 2.20 -7.04 -1.42
CA ASN A 382 3.35 -6.12 -1.37
C ASN A 382 3.40 -5.24 -0.11
N GLU A 383 2.32 -5.16 0.64
CA GLU A 383 2.20 -4.34 1.86
C GLU A 383 2.49 -5.12 3.14
N ALA A 384 2.72 -6.43 3.05
CA ALA A 384 2.99 -7.30 4.19
C ALA A 384 4.39 -7.93 4.09
N TYR A 385 5.01 -8.12 5.24
CA TYR A 385 6.27 -8.85 5.31
C TYR A 385 6.11 -10.29 4.77
N GLY A 386 7.01 -10.71 3.88
CA GLY A 386 6.94 -12.05 3.26
C GLY A 386 5.85 -12.21 2.18
N GLY A 387 5.05 -11.18 1.92
CA GLY A 387 3.93 -11.25 0.97
C GLY A 387 4.33 -11.26 -0.51
N ASN A 388 5.61 -11.12 -0.81
CA ASN A 388 6.14 -11.19 -2.18
C ASN A 388 6.60 -12.61 -2.57
N SER A 389 6.70 -13.54 -1.61
CA SER A 389 7.03 -14.94 -1.85
C SER A 389 5.78 -15.70 -2.29
N HIS A 390 5.87 -16.41 -3.38
CA HIS A 390 4.81 -17.30 -3.85
C HIS A 390 5.47 -18.55 -4.43
N ASP A 391 4.90 -19.68 -4.08
CA ASP A 391 5.24 -20.95 -4.73
C ASP A 391 4.50 -21.03 -6.08
N SER A 392 5.12 -21.67 -7.05
CA SER A 392 4.45 -22.01 -8.30
C SER A 392 3.36 -23.03 -7.99
N ILE A 393 2.10 -22.61 -8.04
CA ILE A 393 0.98 -23.48 -7.75
C ILE A 393 0.32 -23.87 -9.06
N GLU A 394 0.23 -25.15 -9.31
CA GLU A 394 -0.63 -25.68 -10.37
C GLU A 394 -2.10 -25.51 -9.96
N ASP A 395 -2.81 -24.62 -10.64
CA ASP A 395 -4.22 -24.34 -10.42
C ASP A 395 -4.94 -24.40 -11.77
N LYS A 396 -5.41 -25.60 -12.10
CA LYS A 396 -6.05 -25.85 -13.40
C LYS A 396 -7.26 -24.97 -13.65
N GLU A 397 -8.10 -24.77 -12.64
CA GLU A 397 -9.29 -23.94 -12.75
C GLU A 397 -8.94 -22.47 -13.03
N TYR A 398 -7.87 -21.95 -12.40
CA TYR A 398 -7.35 -20.63 -12.70
C TYR A 398 -6.85 -20.52 -14.14
N GLU A 399 -6.07 -21.52 -14.60
CA GLU A 399 -5.52 -21.55 -15.94
C GLU A 399 -6.61 -21.66 -17.02
N GLU A 400 -7.68 -22.42 -16.78
CA GLU A 400 -8.83 -22.51 -17.68
C GLU A 400 -9.59 -21.18 -17.85
N GLN A 401 -9.51 -20.29 -16.88
CA GLN A 401 -10.09 -18.94 -16.95
C GLN A 401 -9.21 -17.96 -17.75
N VAL A 402 -7.92 -18.24 -17.94
CA VAL A 402 -6.98 -17.33 -18.61
C VAL A 402 -7.18 -17.37 -20.11
N VAL A 403 -7.63 -16.25 -20.67
CA VAL A 403 -7.88 -16.10 -22.12
C VAL A 403 -6.74 -15.41 -22.86
N GLU A 404 -5.94 -14.60 -22.19
CA GLU A 404 -4.78 -13.91 -22.78
C GLU A 404 -3.74 -13.59 -21.70
N ARG A 405 -2.45 -13.63 -22.09
CA ARG A 405 -1.33 -13.13 -21.29
C ARG A 405 -0.65 -12.01 -22.05
N VAL A 406 -0.47 -10.86 -21.43
CA VAL A 406 0.06 -9.64 -22.03
C VAL A 406 1.39 -9.28 -21.42
N GLY A 407 2.45 -9.27 -22.22
CA GLY A 407 3.77 -8.77 -21.83
C GLY A 407 4.54 -9.62 -20.81
N LEU A 408 4.17 -10.90 -20.69
CA LEU A 408 4.84 -11.89 -19.82
C LEU A 408 5.79 -12.76 -20.64
#